data_d3b7456500b785403450222184d8d560
#
_entry.id   d3b7456500b785403450222184d8d560
#
_cell.length_a   1.000
_cell.length_b   1.000
_cell.length_c   1.000
_cell.angle_alpha   90.00
_cell.angle_beta   90.00
_cell.angle_gamma   90.00
#
_symmetry.space_group_name_H-M   'P 1'
#
loop_
_entity.id
_entity.type
_entity.pdbx_description
1 polymer ?
#
loop_
_entity_poly.entity_id
_entity_poly.type
_entity_poly.pdbx_seq_one_letter_code
_entity_poly.pdbx_strand_id
1 'polypeptide(L)'
;MKRTWRWGALALCLAALLGSSVPASAAPTPVTADNGAKVVEETWLDARTVDLKISSPSLGTTGMVRLLVPAGWAAQPTRTWPALYLLHGCCEPVDYRSWDQFTDVKAFTADKDALVVMPTGGPAGMYTKWWNFGLKSTPDWDTFHTLEVRQIVERGYRAGTRRVIAGLSIGGYGALAYSYKHQGMFAAAASYSGVPNTLSQGAPLFIQGILARAGIFNYLELWGDSWGMRPLWTANNPFDHVGDLRGTALYISCGNGKTGPLDPPGRSDIFEPQALASSVSFTDRLKAKGIPVTVDYYGDGTHSWPYWQRALRNSWPVLAGGLGL
;
A
#
# COMPACT_ATOMS: atom_id res chain seq x y z
N MET A 1 62.42 70.31 32.31
CA MET A 1 61.85 69.02 32.01
C MET A 1 60.36 68.99 32.46
N LYS A 2 59.41 69.23 31.59
CA LYS A 2 57.96 69.22 31.89
C LYS A 2 57.32 68.19 31.05
N ARG A 3 56.78 67.10 31.68
CA ARG A 3 56.01 66.02 31.05
C ARG A 3 54.57 66.44 31.02
N THR A 4 54.01 66.56 29.83
CA THR A 4 52.58 66.81 29.61
C THR A 4 51.87 65.43 29.38
N TRP A 5 50.88 65.12 30.20
CA TRP A 5 50.02 63.98 30.05
C TRP A 5 48.79 64.34 29.17
N ARG A 6 48.61 63.60 28.11
CA ARG A 6 47.41 63.71 27.28
C ARG A 6 46.38 62.62 27.68
N TRP A 7 45.22 63.02 28.05
CA TRP A 7 44.13 62.17 28.33
C TRP A 7 43.42 61.85 26.97
N GLY A 8 43.32 60.56 26.58
CA GLY A 8 42.53 60.07 25.45
C GLY A 8 41.13 59.67 25.93
N ALA A 9 40.14 60.32 25.39
CA ALA A 9 38.74 59.95 25.65
C ALA A 9 38.41 58.69 24.89
N LEU A 10 37.98 57.63 25.61
CA LEU A 10 37.39 56.42 25.03
C LEU A 10 35.89 56.68 24.78
N ALA A 11 35.47 56.73 23.52
CA ALA A 11 34.07 56.74 23.15
C ALA A 11 33.57 55.31 23.09
N LEU A 12 32.66 54.92 24.01
CA LEU A 12 31.92 53.66 23.96
C LEU A 12 30.81 53.78 22.93
N CYS A 13 30.93 53.08 21.78
CA CYS A 13 29.81 52.87 20.87
C CYS A 13 28.98 51.67 21.38
N LEU A 14 27.80 51.93 21.97
CA LEU A 14 26.79 50.93 22.22
C LEU A 14 26.10 50.58 20.87
N ALA A 15 26.43 49.47 20.27
CA ALA A 15 25.66 48.92 19.16
C ALA A 15 24.42 48.22 19.71
N ALA A 16 23.24 48.82 19.52
CA ALA A 16 21.95 48.19 19.81
C ALA A 16 21.70 47.07 18.78
N LEU A 17 21.85 45.82 19.19
CA LEU A 17 21.43 44.64 18.45
C LEU A 17 19.88 44.59 18.49
N LEU A 18 19.23 45.16 17.48
CA LEU A 18 17.85 44.90 17.18
C LEU A 18 17.76 43.46 16.67
N GLY A 19 17.50 42.52 17.58
CA GLY A 19 17.16 41.14 17.23
C GLY A 19 15.84 41.12 16.48
N SER A 20 15.89 40.95 15.17
CA SER A 20 14.72 40.62 14.36
C SER A 20 14.22 39.24 14.78
N SER A 21 13.19 39.18 15.61
CA SER A 21 12.47 37.96 15.88
C SER A 21 11.84 37.47 14.57
N VAL A 22 12.45 36.49 13.94
CA VAL A 22 11.79 35.72 12.87
C VAL A 22 10.54 35.11 13.48
N PRO A 23 9.32 35.43 12.99
CA PRO A 23 8.13 34.77 13.52
C PRO A 23 8.31 33.26 13.36
N ALA A 24 8.19 32.54 14.47
CA ALA A 24 8.15 31.09 14.45
C ALA A 24 7.02 30.70 13.48
N SER A 25 7.39 30.08 12.35
CA SER A 25 6.41 29.51 11.43
C SER A 25 5.55 28.55 12.26
N ALA A 26 4.25 28.82 12.34
CA ALA A 26 3.33 27.92 12.99
C ALA A 26 3.53 26.54 12.35
N ALA A 27 3.74 25.51 13.17
CA ALA A 27 3.85 24.14 12.69
C ALA A 27 2.61 23.86 11.82
N PRO A 28 2.77 23.32 10.60
CA PRO A 28 1.65 23.06 9.73
C PRO A 28 0.60 22.23 10.46
N THR A 29 -0.68 22.61 10.34
CA THR A 29 -1.78 21.85 10.95
C THR A 29 -1.69 20.40 10.48
N PRO A 30 -1.65 19.41 11.39
CA PRO A 30 -1.52 18.02 11.00
C PRO A 30 -2.66 17.62 10.05
N VAL A 31 -2.33 16.96 8.95
CA VAL A 31 -3.33 16.40 8.03
C VAL A 31 -4.07 15.28 8.76
N THR A 32 -5.41 15.37 8.84
CA THR A 32 -6.25 14.46 9.62
C THR A 32 -7.32 13.79 8.74
N ALA A 33 -7.68 12.55 9.11
CA ALA A 33 -8.87 11.85 8.60
C ALA A 33 -10.08 12.08 9.53
N ASP A 34 -11.28 11.74 9.06
CA ASP A 34 -12.54 11.99 9.80
C ASP A 34 -12.62 11.25 11.14
N ASN A 35 -11.99 10.09 11.25
CA ASN A 35 -11.95 9.30 12.49
C ASN A 35 -10.83 9.72 13.46
N GLY A 36 -10.11 10.82 13.16
CA GLY A 36 -9.03 11.35 13.98
C GLY A 36 -7.64 10.78 13.69
N ALA A 37 -7.48 9.91 12.69
CA ALA A 37 -6.16 9.51 12.22
C ALA A 37 -5.41 10.75 11.68
N LYS A 38 -4.10 10.84 11.97
CA LYS A 38 -3.31 12.03 11.61
C LYS A 38 -1.86 11.68 11.34
N VAL A 39 -1.23 12.44 10.46
CA VAL A 39 0.22 12.40 10.26
C VAL A 39 0.90 12.94 11.52
N VAL A 40 1.76 12.15 12.14
CA VAL A 40 2.54 12.51 13.32
C VAL A 40 4.02 12.71 13.01
N GLU A 41 4.49 12.20 11.88
CA GLU A 41 5.85 12.38 11.38
C GLU A 41 5.84 12.33 9.86
N GLU A 42 6.58 13.22 9.23
CA GLU A 42 6.77 13.30 7.79
C GLU A 42 8.26 13.42 7.49
N THR A 43 8.80 12.51 6.66
CA THR A 43 10.22 12.48 6.32
C THR A 43 10.41 12.41 4.81
N TRP A 44 10.85 13.50 4.20
CA TRP A 44 11.26 13.51 2.80
C TRP A 44 12.66 12.91 2.66
N LEU A 45 12.76 11.82 1.89
CA LEU A 45 14.02 11.14 1.61
C LEU A 45 14.73 11.74 0.38
N ASP A 46 13.95 12.28 -0.54
CA ASP A 46 14.38 13.00 -1.74
C ASP A 46 13.17 13.78 -2.34
N ALA A 47 13.37 14.41 -3.49
CA ALA A 47 12.33 15.24 -4.13
C ALA A 47 11.04 14.50 -4.51
N ARG A 48 11.05 13.16 -4.54
CA ARG A 48 9.90 12.33 -4.94
C ARG A 48 9.47 11.31 -3.91
N THR A 49 10.20 11.12 -2.83
CA THR A 49 9.94 10.06 -1.86
C THR A 49 9.71 10.65 -0.48
N VAL A 50 8.53 10.43 0.08
CA VAL A 50 8.20 10.83 1.45
C VAL A 50 7.63 9.65 2.23
N ASP A 51 8.11 9.48 3.46
CA ASP A 51 7.57 8.53 4.44
C ASP A 51 6.67 9.28 5.43
N LEU A 52 5.47 8.75 5.64
CA LEU A 52 4.49 9.27 6.58
C LEU A 52 4.29 8.27 7.70
N LYS A 53 4.31 8.75 8.95
CA LYS A 53 3.89 8.00 10.12
C LYS A 53 2.52 8.52 10.55
N ILE A 54 1.55 7.64 10.54
CA ILE A 54 0.15 7.98 10.80
C ILE A 54 -0.25 7.38 12.15
N SER A 55 -0.69 8.21 13.09
CA SER A 55 -1.41 7.74 14.29
C SER A 55 -2.79 7.28 13.84
N SER A 56 -3.09 6.00 14.06
CA SER A 56 -4.27 5.33 13.51
C SER A 56 -5.18 4.77 14.59
N PRO A 57 -6.39 5.30 14.77
CA PRO A 57 -7.42 4.68 15.61
C PRO A 57 -7.79 3.27 15.14
N SER A 58 -7.82 3.01 13.84
CA SER A 58 -8.18 1.70 13.26
C SER A 58 -7.14 0.62 13.55
N LEU A 59 -5.87 0.99 13.69
CA LEU A 59 -4.82 0.05 14.08
C LEU A 59 -4.62 0.00 15.60
N GLY A 60 -5.06 1.02 16.35
CA GLY A 60 -4.74 1.19 17.76
C GLY A 60 -3.26 1.52 18.00
N THR A 61 -2.54 1.93 16.96
CA THR A 61 -1.11 2.25 16.96
C THR A 61 -0.77 3.18 15.79
N THR A 62 0.51 3.26 15.42
CA THR A 62 0.93 3.99 14.21
C THR A 62 1.08 3.04 13.02
N GLY A 63 0.73 3.54 11.82
CA GLY A 63 1.00 2.90 10.54
C GLY A 63 1.93 3.75 9.68
N MET A 64 2.75 3.11 8.84
CA MET A 64 3.67 3.78 7.91
C MET A 64 3.09 3.79 6.50
N VAL A 65 3.36 4.86 5.76
CA VAL A 65 3.02 4.96 4.33
C VAL A 65 4.19 5.61 3.60
N ARG A 66 4.69 4.97 2.54
CA ARG A 66 5.60 5.62 1.59
C ARG A 66 4.81 6.17 0.41
N LEU A 67 5.07 7.41 0.04
CA LEU A 67 4.55 8.01 -1.18
C LEU A 67 5.70 8.24 -2.16
N LEU A 68 5.43 7.94 -3.46
CA LEU A 68 6.24 8.44 -4.56
C LEU A 68 5.41 9.51 -5.28
N VAL A 69 5.82 10.77 -5.16
CA VAL A 69 5.12 11.88 -5.83
C VAL A 69 5.55 11.98 -7.29
N PRO A 70 4.67 12.45 -8.20
CA PRO A 70 4.98 12.65 -9.61
C PRO A 70 6.13 13.65 -9.81
N ALA A 71 6.86 13.55 -10.92
CA ALA A 71 7.97 14.47 -11.22
C ALA A 71 7.55 15.94 -11.25
N GLY A 72 6.32 16.23 -11.70
CA GLY A 72 5.75 17.58 -11.72
C GLY A 72 5.25 18.12 -10.37
N TRP A 73 5.39 17.38 -9.29
CA TRP A 73 4.82 17.68 -7.97
C TRP A 73 5.15 19.09 -7.46
N ALA A 74 6.42 19.44 -7.41
CA ALA A 74 6.87 20.74 -6.89
C ALA A 74 6.48 21.91 -7.81
N ALA A 75 6.52 21.68 -9.13
CA ALA A 75 6.21 22.71 -10.13
C ALA A 75 4.72 23.01 -10.29
N GLN A 76 3.84 22.12 -9.82
CA GLN A 76 2.38 22.23 -9.99
C GLN A 76 1.65 22.14 -8.63
N PRO A 77 1.76 23.14 -7.77
CA PRO A 77 1.33 23.06 -6.35
C PRO A 77 -0.19 22.91 -6.16
N THR A 78 -0.99 23.28 -7.15
CA THR A 78 -2.47 23.21 -7.10
C THR A 78 -3.05 21.99 -7.83
N ARG A 79 -2.21 21.27 -8.59
CA ARG A 79 -2.67 20.09 -9.34
C ARG A 79 -2.92 18.92 -8.38
N THR A 80 -4.03 18.20 -8.60
CA THR A 80 -4.28 16.88 -8.01
C THR A 80 -3.88 15.78 -8.99
N TRP A 81 -3.49 14.63 -8.45
CA TRP A 81 -2.92 13.52 -9.20
C TRP A 81 -3.72 12.25 -8.96
N PRO A 82 -4.00 11.43 -9.99
CA PRO A 82 -4.58 10.12 -9.76
C PRO A 82 -3.63 9.27 -8.92
N ALA A 83 -4.17 8.31 -8.14
CA ALA A 83 -3.39 7.55 -7.17
C ALA A 83 -3.35 6.07 -7.49
N LEU A 84 -2.14 5.50 -7.51
CA LEU A 84 -1.87 4.07 -7.56
C LEU A 84 -1.54 3.56 -6.16
N TYR A 85 -2.38 2.71 -5.60
CA TYR A 85 -2.11 1.99 -4.35
C TYR A 85 -1.38 0.70 -4.66
N LEU A 86 -0.21 0.49 -4.02
CA LEU A 86 0.59 -0.73 -4.15
C LEU A 86 0.66 -1.47 -2.81
N LEU A 87 -0.02 -2.58 -2.73
CA LEU A 87 -0.08 -3.42 -1.53
C LEU A 87 1.01 -4.48 -1.56
N HIS A 88 1.74 -4.60 -0.45
CA HIS A 88 2.83 -5.57 -0.30
C HIS A 88 2.33 -6.97 0.06
N GLY A 89 3.23 -7.94 0.04
CA GLY A 89 2.99 -9.33 0.48
C GLY A 89 3.30 -9.55 1.96
N CYS A 90 3.32 -10.84 2.36
CA CYS A 90 3.63 -11.23 3.74
C CYS A 90 5.11 -11.03 4.09
N CYS A 91 5.30 -10.75 5.37
CA CYS A 91 6.46 -11.10 6.17
C CYS A 91 7.70 -10.24 5.94
N GLU A 92 7.59 -9.13 5.24
CA GLU A 92 8.69 -8.17 5.11
C GLU A 92 8.82 -7.34 6.40
N PRO A 93 10.04 -7.18 6.95
CA PRO A 93 10.24 -6.42 8.19
C PRO A 93 9.86 -4.94 8.08
N VAL A 94 10.00 -4.35 6.89
CA VAL A 94 9.67 -2.96 6.59
C VAL A 94 8.77 -2.92 5.36
N ASP A 95 7.58 -3.39 5.53
CA ASP A 95 6.61 -3.75 4.50
C ASP A 95 6.24 -2.60 3.55
N TYR A 96 6.02 -1.39 4.05
CA TYR A 96 5.69 -0.19 3.26
C TYR A 96 6.79 0.25 2.29
N ARG A 97 8.01 -0.30 2.42
CA ARG A 97 9.15 -0.03 1.52
C ARG A 97 9.37 -1.12 0.49
N SER A 98 8.72 -2.27 0.64
CA SER A 98 9.05 -3.48 -0.13
C SER A 98 9.03 -3.25 -1.64
N TRP A 99 8.01 -2.57 -2.16
CA TRP A 99 7.93 -2.26 -3.59
C TRP A 99 9.11 -1.40 -4.07
N ASP A 100 9.49 -0.38 -3.31
CA ASP A 100 10.61 0.51 -3.65
C ASP A 100 11.98 -0.15 -3.40
N GLN A 101 12.05 -1.04 -2.43
CA GLN A 101 13.28 -1.75 -2.07
C GLN A 101 13.63 -2.89 -3.05
N PHE A 102 12.64 -3.63 -3.51
CA PHE A 102 12.85 -4.87 -4.28
C PHE A 102 12.51 -4.75 -5.77
N THR A 103 12.04 -3.58 -6.21
CA THR A 103 11.72 -3.30 -7.61
C THR A 103 12.24 -1.93 -8.03
N ASP A 104 12.12 -1.64 -9.31
CA ASP A 104 12.40 -0.32 -9.86
C ASP A 104 11.15 0.58 -9.94
N VAL A 105 10.15 0.38 -9.06
CA VAL A 105 8.88 1.11 -9.08
C VAL A 105 9.06 2.62 -9.13
N LYS A 106 10.04 3.15 -8.42
CA LYS A 106 10.35 4.58 -8.40
C LYS A 106 10.82 5.10 -9.77
N ALA A 107 11.69 4.34 -10.45
CA ALA A 107 12.13 4.64 -11.81
C ALA A 107 11.00 4.41 -12.82
N PHE A 108 10.27 3.31 -12.70
CA PHE A 108 9.14 2.97 -13.57
C PHE A 108 8.03 4.02 -13.53
N THR A 109 7.78 4.63 -12.36
CA THR A 109 6.73 5.64 -12.21
C THR A 109 7.22 7.08 -12.37
N ALA A 110 8.49 7.29 -12.74
CA ALA A 110 9.09 8.63 -12.81
C ALA A 110 8.43 9.52 -13.88
N ASP A 111 8.04 8.95 -15.00
CA ASP A 111 7.37 9.61 -16.12
C ASP A 111 5.83 9.45 -16.10
N LYS A 112 5.29 8.89 -15.03
CA LYS A 112 3.86 8.68 -14.88
C LYS A 112 3.23 9.81 -14.04
N ASP A 113 2.17 10.37 -14.54
CA ASP A 113 1.44 11.44 -13.87
C ASP A 113 0.53 10.87 -12.74
N ALA A 114 1.10 10.06 -11.85
CA ALA A 114 0.39 9.40 -10.76
C ALA A 114 1.15 9.50 -9.44
N LEU A 115 0.41 9.66 -8.34
CA LEU A 115 0.90 9.48 -6.98
C LEU A 115 0.90 7.99 -6.65
N VAL A 116 2.03 7.43 -6.21
CA VAL A 116 2.10 6.04 -5.73
C VAL A 116 1.98 6.02 -4.21
N VAL A 117 1.08 5.19 -3.69
CA VAL A 117 0.79 5.04 -2.26
C VAL A 117 1.13 3.62 -1.84
N MET A 118 2.13 3.46 -1.00
CA MET A 118 2.63 2.17 -0.48
C MET A 118 2.43 2.13 1.03
N PRO A 119 1.27 1.69 1.52
CA PRO A 119 1.00 1.63 2.95
C PRO A 119 1.54 0.34 3.58
N THR A 120 1.86 0.39 4.87
CA THR A 120 2.02 -0.83 5.68
C THR A 120 0.72 -1.63 5.72
N GLY A 121 0.81 -2.94 5.71
CA GLY A 121 -0.32 -3.88 5.93
C GLY A 121 -0.05 -4.81 7.10
N GLY A 122 1.01 -4.51 7.87
CA GLY A 122 1.53 -5.39 8.92
C GLY A 122 2.18 -6.65 8.34
N PRO A 123 2.81 -7.48 9.18
CA PRO A 123 3.54 -8.65 8.72
C PRO A 123 2.64 -9.66 7.97
N ALA A 124 1.36 -9.75 8.32
CA ALA A 124 0.32 -10.52 7.61
C ALA A 124 -1.09 -10.04 8.00
N GLY A 125 -1.35 -8.73 7.87
CA GLY A 125 -2.63 -8.13 8.29
C GLY A 125 -3.82 -8.51 7.42
N MET A 126 -3.60 -9.18 6.28
CA MET A 126 -4.62 -9.69 5.35
C MET A 126 -5.61 -8.63 4.88
N TYR A 127 -5.22 -7.34 4.91
CA TYR A 127 -6.02 -6.23 4.34
C TYR A 127 -7.50 -6.29 4.72
N THR A 128 -7.79 -6.57 5.99
CA THR A 128 -9.14 -6.73 6.51
C THR A 128 -9.23 -6.28 7.97
N LYS A 129 -10.45 -6.06 8.43
CA LYS A 129 -10.73 -5.98 9.86
C LYS A 129 -10.62 -7.38 10.46
N TRP A 130 -9.84 -7.52 11.53
CA TRP A 130 -9.72 -8.78 12.25
C TRP A 130 -10.95 -9.02 13.12
N TRP A 131 -11.40 -10.25 13.16
CA TRP A 131 -12.55 -10.65 13.96
C TRP A 131 -12.25 -10.61 15.47
N ASN A 132 -11.06 -11.08 15.89
CA ASN A 132 -10.59 -11.07 17.27
C ASN A 132 -11.62 -11.66 18.27
N PHE A 133 -12.37 -12.66 17.85
CA PHE A 133 -13.46 -13.28 18.62
C PHE A 133 -14.56 -12.27 19.06
N GLY A 134 -14.65 -11.11 18.41
CA GLY A 134 -15.55 -10.02 18.81
C GLY A 134 -15.08 -9.22 20.04
N LEU A 135 -13.87 -9.47 20.55
CA LEU A 135 -13.40 -8.88 21.82
C LEU A 135 -12.70 -7.52 21.64
N LYS A 136 -12.18 -7.24 20.47
CA LYS A 136 -11.50 -5.96 20.13
C LYS A 136 -11.71 -5.60 18.67
N SER A 137 -11.64 -4.30 18.37
CA SER A 137 -11.89 -3.73 17.05
C SER A 137 -10.63 -3.55 16.20
N THR A 138 -9.45 -3.76 16.79
CA THR A 138 -8.15 -3.56 16.13
C THR A 138 -7.41 -4.90 15.99
N PRO A 139 -6.58 -5.07 14.94
CA PRO A 139 -6.38 -4.13 13.84
C PRO A 139 -7.54 -4.16 12.84
N ASP A 140 -7.88 -2.99 12.28
CA ASP A 140 -8.78 -2.84 11.15
C ASP A 140 -8.01 -2.23 9.97
N TRP A 141 -7.34 -3.09 9.19
CA TRP A 141 -6.57 -2.70 8.02
C TRP A 141 -7.43 -2.14 6.89
N ASP A 142 -8.68 -2.59 6.81
CA ASP A 142 -9.63 -2.08 5.81
C ASP A 142 -9.87 -0.58 6.03
N THR A 143 -10.29 -0.19 7.24
CA THR A 143 -10.50 1.21 7.58
C THR A 143 -9.20 2.02 7.51
N PHE A 144 -8.07 1.46 7.93
CA PHE A 144 -6.78 2.15 7.82
C PHE A 144 -6.47 2.57 6.38
N HIS A 145 -6.59 1.66 5.40
CA HIS A 145 -6.24 1.95 4.01
C HIS A 145 -7.32 2.76 3.28
N THR A 146 -8.59 2.40 3.45
CA THR A 146 -9.68 2.92 2.61
C THR A 146 -10.30 4.21 3.17
N LEU A 147 -10.13 4.49 4.45
CA LEU A 147 -10.56 5.74 5.07
C LEU A 147 -9.35 6.61 5.45
N GLU A 148 -8.50 6.13 6.37
CA GLU A 148 -7.47 6.96 6.99
C GLU A 148 -6.38 7.36 6.00
N VAL A 149 -5.70 6.40 5.37
CA VAL A 149 -4.65 6.68 4.37
C VAL A 149 -5.25 7.45 3.19
N ARG A 150 -6.40 7.02 2.68
CA ARG A 150 -7.06 7.70 1.57
C ARG A 150 -7.33 9.17 1.86
N GLN A 151 -7.98 9.49 2.97
CA GLN A 151 -8.31 10.88 3.30
C GLN A 151 -7.06 11.72 3.57
N ILE A 152 -6.04 11.15 4.20
CA ILE A 152 -4.77 11.83 4.44
C ILE A 152 -4.08 12.18 3.12
N VAL A 153 -3.99 11.24 2.17
CA VAL A 153 -3.32 11.54 0.89
C VAL A 153 -4.14 12.50 0.01
N GLU A 154 -5.46 12.46 0.10
CA GLU A 154 -6.35 13.41 -0.59
C GLU A 154 -6.23 14.82 -0.01
N ARG A 155 -6.21 14.96 1.30
CA ARG A 155 -6.21 16.27 2.00
C ARG A 155 -4.83 16.91 2.07
N GLY A 156 -3.77 16.13 2.22
CA GLY A 156 -2.42 16.65 2.45
C GLY A 156 -1.46 16.46 1.29
N TYR A 157 -1.70 15.46 0.44
CA TYR A 157 -0.73 15.04 -0.58
C TYR A 157 -1.32 15.07 -1.99
N ARG A 158 -2.34 15.88 -2.22
CA ARG A 158 -2.93 16.19 -3.53
C ARG A 158 -3.33 14.96 -4.35
N ALA A 159 -3.69 13.83 -3.68
CA ALA A 159 -4.33 12.73 -4.36
C ALA A 159 -5.72 13.16 -4.85
N GLY A 160 -6.03 12.85 -6.10
CA GLY A 160 -7.35 13.05 -6.68
C GLY A 160 -8.29 11.88 -6.40
N THR A 161 -9.47 11.95 -7.00
CA THR A 161 -10.52 10.93 -6.80
C THR A 161 -10.38 9.70 -7.71
N ARG A 162 -9.54 9.77 -8.76
CA ARG A 162 -9.23 8.60 -9.59
C ARG A 162 -8.18 7.74 -8.91
N ARG A 163 -8.52 6.48 -8.64
CA ARG A 163 -7.66 5.54 -7.92
C ARG A 163 -7.68 4.20 -8.61
N VAL A 164 -6.51 3.55 -8.56
CA VAL A 164 -6.36 2.14 -8.92
C VAL A 164 -5.56 1.44 -7.81
N ILE A 165 -5.68 0.13 -7.74
CA ILE A 165 -5.02 -0.66 -6.72
C ILE A 165 -4.35 -1.87 -7.34
N ALA A 166 -3.15 -2.18 -6.89
CA ALA A 166 -2.45 -3.40 -7.26
C ALA A 166 -1.75 -3.98 -6.03
N GLY A 167 -1.51 -5.27 -6.03
CA GLY A 167 -0.78 -5.88 -4.93
C GLY A 167 -0.29 -7.28 -5.26
N LEU A 168 0.63 -7.75 -4.44
CA LEU A 168 1.23 -9.08 -4.58
C LEU A 168 0.86 -9.98 -3.40
N SER A 169 0.74 -11.29 -3.62
CA SER A 169 0.46 -12.26 -2.56
C SER A 169 -0.77 -11.88 -1.73
N ILE A 170 -0.66 -11.71 -0.40
CA ILE A 170 -1.77 -11.19 0.42
C ILE A 170 -2.21 -9.79 -0.01
N GLY A 171 -1.33 -8.96 -0.58
CA GLY A 171 -1.69 -7.66 -1.17
C GLY A 171 -2.49 -7.81 -2.44
N GLY A 172 -2.25 -8.86 -3.24
CA GLY A 172 -3.08 -9.21 -4.40
C GLY A 172 -4.50 -9.61 -4.00
N TYR A 173 -4.64 -10.36 -2.91
CA TYR A 173 -5.91 -10.59 -2.25
C TYR A 173 -6.54 -9.25 -1.80
N GLY A 174 -5.79 -8.41 -1.10
CA GLY A 174 -6.25 -7.12 -0.57
C GLY A 174 -6.76 -6.18 -1.66
N ALA A 175 -6.08 -6.12 -2.82
CA ALA A 175 -6.50 -5.29 -3.95
C ALA A 175 -7.90 -5.67 -4.46
N LEU A 176 -8.19 -6.96 -4.55
CA LEU A 176 -9.52 -7.45 -4.95
C LEU A 176 -10.55 -7.30 -3.82
N ALA A 177 -10.13 -7.54 -2.57
CA ALA A 177 -11.01 -7.41 -1.40
C ALA A 177 -11.52 -5.97 -1.24
N TYR A 178 -10.64 -4.98 -1.32
CA TYR A 178 -11.07 -3.58 -1.26
C TYR A 178 -11.94 -3.17 -2.44
N SER A 179 -11.69 -3.74 -3.63
CA SER A 179 -12.46 -3.39 -4.82
C SER A 179 -13.91 -3.85 -4.75
N TYR A 180 -14.20 -5.05 -4.19
CA TYR A 180 -15.58 -5.47 -4.03
C TYR A 180 -16.27 -4.88 -2.80
N LYS A 181 -15.54 -4.67 -1.70
CA LYS A 181 -16.09 -4.08 -0.47
C LYS A 181 -16.42 -2.60 -0.64
N HIS A 182 -15.61 -1.87 -1.39
CA HIS A 182 -15.73 -0.44 -1.64
C HIS A 182 -15.97 -0.15 -3.12
N GLN A 183 -17.10 -0.62 -3.63
CA GLN A 183 -17.47 -0.50 -5.05
C GLN A 183 -17.32 0.96 -5.54
N GLY A 184 -16.68 1.13 -6.70
CA GLY A 184 -16.42 2.44 -7.30
C GLY A 184 -15.23 3.22 -6.69
N MET A 185 -14.62 2.73 -5.60
CA MET A 185 -13.43 3.39 -5.03
C MET A 185 -12.21 3.25 -5.95
N PHE A 186 -12.05 2.11 -6.61
CA PHE A 186 -10.94 1.81 -7.51
C PHE A 186 -11.46 1.49 -8.91
N ALA A 187 -10.99 2.26 -9.91
CA ALA A 187 -11.38 2.07 -11.31
C ALA A 187 -10.71 0.83 -11.93
N ALA A 188 -9.57 0.40 -11.39
CA ALA A 188 -8.90 -0.84 -11.78
C ALA A 188 -8.25 -1.51 -10.57
N ALA A 189 -8.18 -2.86 -10.61
CA ALA A 189 -7.52 -3.67 -9.61
C ALA A 189 -6.63 -4.74 -10.26
N ALA A 190 -5.40 -4.88 -9.76
CA ALA A 190 -4.47 -5.91 -10.22
C ALA A 190 -4.01 -6.80 -9.06
N SER A 191 -4.05 -8.11 -9.27
CA SER A 191 -3.61 -9.12 -8.30
C SER A 191 -2.48 -9.95 -8.89
N TYR A 192 -1.32 -9.92 -8.24
CA TYR A 192 -0.13 -10.66 -8.63
C TYR A 192 0.11 -11.79 -7.63
N SER A 193 0.03 -13.03 -8.07
CA SER A 193 0.20 -14.20 -7.20
C SER A 193 -0.68 -14.16 -5.94
N GLY A 194 -1.88 -13.59 -6.04
CA GLY A 194 -2.82 -13.47 -4.93
C GLY A 194 -3.58 -14.77 -4.67
N VAL A 195 -4.35 -14.80 -3.57
CA VAL A 195 -5.24 -15.90 -3.20
C VAL A 195 -6.70 -15.41 -3.17
N PRO A 196 -7.30 -15.10 -4.33
CA PRO A 196 -8.64 -14.50 -4.41
C PRO A 196 -9.78 -15.46 -4.11
N ASN A 197 -9.53 -16.77 -4.02
CA ASN A 197 -10.47 -17.75 -3.48
C ASN A 197 -9.93 -18.32 -2.18
N THR A 198 -10.21 -17.63 -1.08
CA THR A 198 -9.71 -17.96 0.27
C THR A 198 -10.31 -19.24 0.84
N LEU A 199 -11.35 -19.78 0.22
CA LEU A 199 -12.05 -21.01 0.59
C LEU A 199 -11.80 -22.16 -0.40
N SER A 200 -10.93 -21.99 -1.41
CA SER A 200 -10.49 -23.09 -2.27
C SER A 200 -9.72 -24.15 -1.47
N GLN A 201 -9.63 -25.36 -2.03
CA GLN A 201 -8.92 -26.46 -1.38
C GLN A 201 -7.50 -26.03 -0.98
N GLY A 202 -7.16 -26.20 0.29
CA GLY A 202 -5.87 -25.85 0.86
C GLY A 202 -5.69 -24.37 1.22
N ALA A 203 -6.50 -23.46 0.68
CA ALA A 203 -6.33 -22.01 0.92
C ALA A 203 -6.48 -21.59 2.39
N PRO A 204 -7.42 -22.12 3.18
CA PRO A 204 -7.49 -21.80 4.62
C PRO A 204 -6.20 -22.18 5.36
N LEU A 205 -5.68 -23.38 5.13
CA LEU A 205 -4.42 -23.83 5.75
C LEU A 205 -3.22 -23.01 5.27
N PHE A 206 -3.20 -22.64 4.01
CA PHE A 206 -2.19 -21.77 3.43
C PHE A 206 -2.18 -20.39 4.10
N ILE A 207 -3.36 -19.76 4.29
CA ILE A 207 -3.49 -18.48 5.00
C ILE A 207 -3.02 -18.60 6.45
N GLN A 208 -3.38 -19.67 7.16
CA GLN A 208 -2.90 -19.94 8.52
C GLN A 208 -1.39 -20.10 8.56
N GLY A 209 -0.81 -20.78 7.57
CA GLY A 209 0.65 -20.91 7.42
C GLY A 209 1.35 -19.57 7.19
N ILE A 210 0.76 -18.66 6.43
CA ILE A 210 1.25 -17.29 6.25
C ILE A 210 1.24 -16.53 7.58
N LEU A 211 0.15 -16.62 8.34
CA LEU A 211 0.06 -15.97 9.66
C LEU A 211 1.12 -16.51 10.63
N ALA A 212 1.28 -17.84 10.70
CA ALA A 212 2.29 -18.47 11.54
C ALA A 212 3.72 -18.06 11.12
N ARG A 213 4.01 -17.97 9.82
CA ARG A 213 5.29 -17.47 9.28
C ARG A 213 5.55 -16.02 9.71
N ALA A 214 4.51 -15.22 9.83
CA ALA A 214 4.57 -13.83 10.33
C ALA A 214 4.66 -13.74 11.86
N GLY A 215 4.77 -14.87 12.57
CA GLY A 215 4.79 -14.91 14.05
C GLY A 215 3.42 -14.80 14.69
N ILE A 216 2.33 -14.90 13.93
CA ILE A 216 0.96 -14.81 14.41
C ILE A 216 0.42 -16.22 14.61
N PHE A 217 0.56 -16.74 15.83
CA PHE A 217 0.17 -18.12 16.14
C PHE A 217 -1.30 -18.27 16.51
N ASN A 218 -1.97 -17.18 16.95
CA ASN A 218 -3.40 -17.17 17.16
C ASN A 218 -4.14 -16.78 15.87
N TYR A 219 -3.93 -17.57 14.80
CA TYR A 219 -4.50 -17.31 13.47
C TYR A 219 -6.03 -17.30 13.43
N LEU A 220 -6.71 -17.83 14.46
CA LEU A 220 -8.17 -17.76 14.57
C LEU A 220 -8.68 -16.33 14.83
N GLU A 221 -7.83 -15.42 15.30
CA GLU A 221 -8.19 -14.01 15.48
C GLU A 221 -8.54 -13.33 14.15
N LEU A 222 -8.00 -13.83 13.02
CA LEU A 222 -8.29 -13.25 11.70
C LEU A 222 -9.78 -13.39 11.35
N TRP A 223 -10.26 -14.63 11.12
CA TRP A 223 -11.63 -14.94 10.71
C TRP A 223 -12.21 -16.18 11.39
N GLY A 224 -11.61 -16.67 12.45
CA GLY A 224 -11.96 -17.95 13.07
C GLY A 224 -11.55 -19.16 12.22
N ASP A 225 -12.06 -20.33 12.58
CA ASP A 225 -11.90 -21.51 11.76
C ASP A 225 -12.81 -21.46 10.52
N SER A 226 -12.34 -22.04 9.39
CA SER A 226 -13.04 -21.91 8.10
C SER A 226 -14.33 -22.72 7.99
N TRP A 227 -14.63 -23.55 8.98
CA TRP A 227 -15.86 -24.35 9.07
C TRP A 227 -16.92 -23.66 9.93
N GLY A 228 -16.65 -23.44 11.21
CA GLY A 228 -17.58 -22.83 12.15
C GLY A 228 -17.83 -21.36 11.88
N MET A 229 -16.82 -20.65 11.40
CA MET A 229 -16.90 -19.22 11.04
C MET A 229 -16.98 -19.00 9.52
N ARG A 230 -17.55 -19.96 8.79
CA ARG A 230 -17.71 -19.87 7.33
C ARG A 230 -18.31 -18.55 6.83
N PRO A 231 -19.31 -17.94 7.48
CA PRO A 231 -19.84 -16.65 7.04
C PRO A 231 -18.77 -15.53 7.04
N LEU A 232 -17.85 -15.49 8.01
CA LEU A 232 -16.76 -14.51 8.01
C LEU A 232 -15.78 -14.77 6.87
N TRP A 233 -15.44 -16.02 6.62
CA TRP A 233 -14.57 -16.39 5.49
C TRP A 233 -15.22 -16.02 4.16
N THR A 234 -16.51 -16.31 3.97
CA THR A 234 -17.26 -15.95 2.76
C THR A 234 -17.33 -14.43 2.58
N ALA A 235 -17.60 -13.67 3.66
CA ALA A 235 -17.64 -12.21 3.62
C ALA A 235 -16.27 -11.58 3.25
N ASN A 236 -15.16 -12.32 3.42
CA ASN A 236 -13.81 -11.90 3.09
C ASN A 236 -13.22 -12.66 1.88
N ASN A 237 -14.05 -13.32 1.07
CA ASN A 237 -13.61 -14.12 -0.07
C ASN A 237 -13.95 -13.43 -1.40
N PRO A 238 -13.02 -12.82 -2.13
CA PRO A 238 -13.30 -12.18 -3.43
C PRO A 238 -14.04 -13.09 -4.41
N PHE A 239 -13.78 -14.39 -4.38
CA PHE A 239 -14.46 -15.38 -5.23
C PHE A 239 -15.99 -15.39 -5.03
N ASP A 240 -16.48 -15.20 -3.81
CA ASP A 240 -17.92 -15.16 -3.54
C ASP A 240 -18.55 -13.82 -3.93
N HIS A 241 -17.73 -12.79 -4.09
CA HIS A 241 -18.11 -11.41 -4.40
C HIS A 241 -17.72 -10.94 -5.80
N VAL A 242 -17.49 -11.85 -6.75
CA VAL A 242 -17.12 -11.47 -8.13
C VAL A 242 -18.14 -10.53 -8.79
N GLY A 243 -19.43 -10.62 -8.42
CA GLY A 243 -20.49 -9.75 -8.93
C GLY A 243 -20.28 -8.28 -8.58
N ASP A 244 -19.69 -8.01 -7.42
CA ASP A 244 -19.44 -6.69 -6.87
C ASP A 244 -18.21 -6.01 -7.48
N LEU A 245 -17.46 -6.73 -8.32
CA LEU A 245 -16.32 -6.21 -9.11
C LEU A 245 -16.74 -5.65 -10.48
N ARG A 246 -18.04 -5.67 -10.81
CA ARG A 246 -18.52 -5.06 -12.07
C ARG A 246 -18.18 -3.57 -12.11
N GLY A 247 -17.59 -3.14 -13.22
CA GLY A 247 -17.15 -1.75 -13.41
C GLY A 247 -15.71 -1.48 -12.96
N THR A 248 -15.05 -2.43 -12.29
CA THR A 248 -13.62 -2.37 -12.02
C THR A 248 -12.86 -3.13 -13.11
N ALA A 249 -11.89 -2.50 -13.77
CA ALA A 249 -11.01 -3.18 -14.72
C ALA A 249 -10.05 -4.11 -13.97
N LEU A 250 -9.98 -5.39 -14.36
CA LEU A 250 -9.28 -6.42 -13.61
C LEU A 250 -8.08 -6.98 -14.37
N TYR A 251 -6.96 -7.16 -13.64
CA TYR A 251 -5.76 -7.85 -14.13
C TYR A 251 -5.30 -8.88 -13.10
N ILE A 252 -5.13 -10.14 -13.52
CA ILE A 252 -4.70 -11.24 -12.66
C ILE A 252 -3.46 -11.91 -13.27
N SER A 253 -2.39 -12.00 -12.49
CA SER A 253 -1.12 -12.59 -12.92
C SER A 253 -0.61 -13.61 -11.91
N CYS A 254 -0.08 -14.74 -12.39
CA CYS A 254 0.48 -15.79 -11.56
C CYS A 254 1.39 -16.73 -12.37
N GLY A 255 2.45 -17.24 -11.75
CA GLY A 255 3.26 -18.34 -12.24
C GLY A 255 2.80 -19.70 -11.74
N ASN A 256 3.58 -20.76 -12.01
CA ASN A 256 3.25 -22.13 -11.58
C ASN A 256 4.16 -22.69 -10.46
N GLY A 257 5.11 -21.89 -9.95
CA GLY A 257 6.03 -22.27 -8.87
C GLY A 257 7.29 -23.03 -9.32
N LYS A 258 7.40 -23.39 -10.60
CA LYS A 258 8.62 -23.95 -11.15
C LYS A 258 9.64 -22.86 -11.46
N THR A 259 10.92 -23.24 -11.50
CA THR A 259 11.99 -22.33 -11.94
C THR A 259 11.67 -21.74 -13.31
N GLY A 260 11.58 -20.43 -13.40
CA GLY A 260 11.34 -19.70 -14.63
C GLY A 260 12.48 -18.77 -15.03
N PRO A 261 12.31 -17.98 -16.11
CA PRO A 261 13.39 -17.16 -16.69
C PRO A 261 13.96 -16.07 -15.78
N LEU A 262 13.20 -15.65 -14.75
CA LEU A 262 13.61 -14.61 -13.80
C LEU A 262 14.12 -15.19 -12.48
N ASP A 263 14.19 -16.51 -12.35
CA ASP A 263 14.66 -17.19 -11.16
C ASP A 263 16.13 -17.58 -11.24
N PRO A 264 16.85 -17.67 -10.11
CA PRO A 264 18.09 -18.42 -10.03
C PRO A 264 17.86 -19.90 -10.39
N PRO A 265 18.83 -20.57 -11.00
CA PRO A 265 18.72 -21.98 -11.36
C PRO A 265 18.29 -22.87 -10.18
N GLY A 266 17.33 -23.77 -10.41
CA GLY A 266 16.88 -24.73 -9.42
C GLY A 266 15.93 -24.17 -8.34
N ARG A 267 15.54 -22.92 -8.41
CA ARG A 267 14.55 -22.35 -7.48
C ARG A 267 13.16 -22.90 -7.78
N SER A 268 12.49 -23.37 -6.74
CA SER A 268 11.06 -23.67 -6.78
C SER A 268 10.41 -23.18 -5.49
N ASP A 269 9.11 -22.99 -5.47
CA ASP A 269 8.39 -22.66 -4.25
C ASP A 269 7.03 -23.37 -4.18
N ILE A 270 6.47 -23.40 -2.97
CA ILE A 270 5.18 -24.04 -2.67
C ILE A 270 4.01 -23.05 -2.65
N PHE A 271 4.28 -21.75 -2.69
CA PHE A 271 3.26 -20.72 -2.56
C PHE A 271 2.58 -20.42 -3.90
N GLU A 272 3.35 -20.33 -4.98
CA GLU A 272 2.85 -19.97 -6.30
C GLU A 272 1.83 -20.98 -6.87
N PRO A 273 2.00 -22.32 -6.71
CA PRO A 273 0.98 -23.28 -7.15
C PRO A 273 -0.38 -23.08 -6.48
N GLN A 274 -0.40 -22.75 -5.18
CA GLN A 274 -1.64 -22.47 -4.45
C GLN A 274 -2.26 -21.14 -4.91
N ALA A 275 -1.44 -20.11 -5.14
CA ALA A 275 -1.88 -18.84 -5.68
C ALA A 275 -2.46 -19.01 -7.09
N LEU A 276 -1.83 -19.82 -7.94
CA LEU A 276 -2.31 -20.13 -9.28
C LEU A 276 -3.67 -20.84 -9.24
N ALA A 277 -3.82 -21.90 -8.45
CA ALA A 277 -5.06 -22.65 -8.34
C ALA A 277 -6.22 -21.74 -7.88
N SER A 278 -5.96 -20.87 -6.88
CA SER A 278 -6.91 -19.89 -6.40
C SER A 278 -7.25 -18.84 -7.46
N SER A 279 -6.26 -18.33 -8.20
CA SER A 279 -6.44 -17.34 -9.25
C SER A 279 -7.20 -17.89 -10.46
N VAL A 280 -6.92 -19.13 -10.88
CA VAL A 280 -7.64 -19.81 -11.98
C VAL A 280 -9.12 -19.95 -11.60
N SER A 281 -9.40 -20.51 -10.43
CA SER A 281 -10.77 -20.66 -9.91
C SER A 281 -11.53 -19.31 -9.92
N PHE A 282 -10.88 -18.24 -9.49
CA PHE A 282 -11.46 -16.90 -9.46
C PHE A 282 -11.71 -16.33 -10.86
N THR A 283 -10.75 -16.43 -11.78
CA THR A 283 -10.93 -15.93 -13.15
C THR A 283 -11.97 -16.71 -13.93
N ASP A 284 -12.09 -18.01 -13.70
CA ASP A 284 -13.15 -18.82 -14.32
C ASP A 284 -14.53 -18.40 -13.82
N ARG A 285 -14.66 -18.08 -12.54
CA ARG A 285 -15.92 -17.54 -12.00
C ARG A 285 -16.25 -16.16 -12.55
N LEU A 286 -15.25 -15.26 -12.71
CA LEU A 286 -15.45 -13.97 -13.38
C LEU A 286 -15.99 -14.16 -14.81
N LYS A 287 -15.35 -15.02 -15.59
CA LYS A 287 -15.77 -15.36 -16.98
C LYS A 287 -17.16 -15.93 -17.01
N ALA A 288 -17.48 -16.88 -16.12
CA ALA A 288 -18.82 -17.48 -16.01
C ALA A 288 -19.91 -16.45 -15.65
N LYS A 289 -19.55 -15.34 -15.01
CA LYS A 289 -20.45 -14.22 -14.69
C LYS A 289 -20.42 -13.10 -15.74
N GLY A 290 -19.70 -13.27 -16.85
CA GLY A 290 -19.55 -12.26 -17.89
C GLY A 290 -18.85 -11.00 -17.41
N ILE A 291 -17.88 -11.11 -16.49
CA ILE A 291 -17.09 -10.00 -15.98
C ILE A 291 -15.74 -10.03 -16.67
N PRO A 292 -15.37 -8.97 -17.43
CA PRO A 292 -14.11 -8.92 -18.15
C PRO A 292 -12.92 -8.95 -17.19
N VAL A 293 -11.88 -9.69 -17.54
CA VAL A 293 -10.63 -9.78 -16.80
C VAL A 293 -9.46 -10.02 -17.77
N THR A 294 -8.39 -9.27 -17.60
CA THR A 294 -7.11 -9.54 -18.26
C THR A 294 -6.33 -10.55 -17.42
N VAL A 295 -5.92 -11.66 -18.04
CA VAL A 295 -5.22 -12.77 -17.37
C VAL A 295 -3.83 -12.91 -17.96
N ASP A 296 -2.81 -12.99 -17.09
CA ASP A 296 -1.40 -13.21 -17.42
C ASP A 296 -0.86 -14.40 -16.59
N TYR A 297 -1.27 -15.62 -16.97
CA TYR A 297 -0.67 -16.84 -16.43
C TYR A 297 0.55 -17.20 -17.27
N TYR A 298 1.73 -16.84 -16.76
CA TYR A 298 2.98 -16.83 -17.55
C TYR A 298 3.75 -18.16 -17.54
N GLY A 299 3.20 -19.23 -16.95
CA GLY A 299 3.85 -20.54 -16.89
C GLY A 299 4.93 -20.61 -15.80
N ASP A 300 6.13 -21.03 -16.14
CA ASP A 300 7.22 -21.20 -15.17
C ASP A 300 7.65 -19.86 -14.55
N GLY A 301 7.67 -19.84 -13.22
CA GLY A 301 8.00 -18.70 -12.40
C GLY A 301 7.56 -18.90 -10.96
N THR A 302 8.33 -18.35 -10.01
CA THR A 302 8.16 -18.51 -8.58
C THR A 302 7.52 -17.32 -7.90
N HIS A 303 7.12 -17.47 -6.63
CA HIS A 303 6.56 -16.43 -5.77
C HIS A 303 7.64 -15.42 -5.36
N SER A 304 8.03 -14.51 -6.26
CA SER A 304 9.19 -13.66 -6.07
C SER A 304 9.12 -12.29 -6.76
N TRP A 305 9.88 -11.33 -6.24
CA TRP A 305 9.88 -9.95 -6.65
C TRP A 305 10.12 -9.68 -8.15
N PRO A 306 11.03 -10.39 -8.86
CA PRO A 306 11.20 -10.17 -10.29
C PRO A 306 9.93 -10.39 -11.11
N TYR A 307 9.10 -11.37 -10.72
CA TYR A 307 7.82 -11.61 -11.40
C TYR A 307 6.78 -10.56 -11.05
N TRP A 308 6.76 -10.04 -9.83
CA TRP A 308 5.83 -8.98 -9.43
C TRP A 308 6.20 -7.63 -10.07
N GLN A 309 7.50 -7.34 -10.23
CA GLN A 309 7.95 -6.20 -11.02
C GLN A 309 7.50 -6.32 -12.48
N ARG A 310 7.66 -7.51 -13.09
CA ARG A 310 7.13 -7.81 -14.43
C ARG A 310 5.61 -7.62 -14.48
N ALA A 311 4.88 -8.15 -13.51
CA ALA A 311 3.43 -8.07 -13.47
C ALA A 311 2.92 -6.62 -13.33
N LEU A 312 3.59 -5.77 -12.54
CA LEU A 312 3.27 -4.34 -12.46
C LEU A 312 3.42 -3.65 -13.82
N ARG A 313 4.48 -3.96 -14.57
CA ARG A 313 4.69 -3.41 -15.93
C ARG A 313 3.64 -3.89 -16.92
N ASN A 314 3.33 -5.18 -16.91
CA ASN A 314 2.36 -5.79 -17.82
C ASN A 314 0.92 -5.36 -17.51
N SER A 315 0.59 -5.08 -16.26
CA SER A 315 -0.73 -4.57 -15.86
C SER A 315 -0.90 -3.07 -16.10
N TRP A 316 0.20 -2.36 -16.42
CA TRP A 316 0.15 -0.90 -16.55
C TRP A 316 -0.91 -0.38 -17.52
N PRO A 317 -1.16 -0.96 -18.70
CA PRO A 317 -2.24 -0.50 -19.58
C PRO A 317 -3.63 -0.50 -18.92
N VAL A 318 -3.92 -1.52 -18.08
CA VAL A 318 -5.19 -1.62 -17.33
C VAL A 318 -5.22 -0.58 -16.22
N LEU A 319 -4.13 -0.43 -15.47
CA LEU A 319 -4.02 0.54 -14.38
C LEU A 319 -4.04 1.98 -14.91
N ALA A 320 -3.29 2.29 -15.96
CA ALA A 320 -3.25 3.62 -16.60
C ALA A 320 -4.64 4.03 -17.12
N GLY A 321 -5.36 3.12 -17.78
CA GLY A 321 -6.75 3.37 -18.19
C GLY A 321 -7.65 3.73 -17.02
N GLY A 322 -7.52 3.05 -15.88
CA GLY A 322 -8.24 3.38 -14.63
C GLY A 322 -7.83 4.72 -14.03
N LEU A 323 -6.57 5.13 -14.16
CA LEU A 323 -6.07 6.44 -13.75
C LEU A 323 -6.46 7.56 -14.71
N GLY A 324 -6.83 7.24 -15.96
CA GLY A 324 -7.11 8.20 -17.02
C GLY A 324 -5.83 8.82 -17.61
N LEU A 325 -4.80 7.98 -17.70
CA LEU A 325 -3.48 8.29 -18.28
C LEU A 325 -3.31 7.65 -19.65
#